data_fedb2bc36317e420b2505f42b4a43673
#
_entry.id   fedb2bc36317e420b2505f42b4a43673
#
_cell.length_a   1.000
_cell.length_b   1.000
_cell.length_c   1.000
_cell.angle_alpha   90.00
_cell.angle_beta   90.00
_cell.angle_gamma   90.00
#
_symmetry.space_group_name_H-M   'P 1'
#
loop_
_entity.id
_entity.type
_entity.pdbx_description
1 polymer ?
#
loop_
_entity_poly.entity_id
_entity_poly.type
_entity_poly.pdbx_seq_one_letter_code
_entity_poly.pdbx_strand_id
1 'polypeptide(L)'
;MNRFVLSTVLASAVVIAVAAPAGAQGYNPFQIGAAGGIAFPTGDLGNVTNTGYNVSVMVGYKPQLTPISVRAEAAYNEFGSQVFNGNVNIPSFTGNLVFGLPMGMLSPYAIGGAGLYRTSVDVTGSGSAGENHFGFNIGGGIKIPLSPSFETFVEARYNRVTVNGGSFSFIPVTVGVMF
;
A
#
# COMPACT_ATOMS: atom_id res chain seq x y z
N MET A 1 -18.95 -21.51 10.17
CA MET A 1 -19.20 -20.43 11.14
C MET A 1 -17.86 -19.73 11.32
N ASN A 2 -17.73 -18.43 11.05
CA ASN A 2 -16.59 -17.49 11.28
C ASN A 2 -16.06 -16.73 10.06
N ARG A 3 -16.81 -16.64 8.96
CA ARG A 3 -16.44 -15.76 7.84
C ARG A 3 -16.86 -14.28 8.06
N PHE A 4 -17.87 -14.04 8.93
CA PHE A 4 -18.38 -12.70 9.23
C PHE A 4 -17.54 -11.93 10.25
N VAL A 5 -16.77 -12.60 11.11
CA VAL A 5 -15.99 -11.94 12.16
C VAL A 5 -14.73 -11.26 11.59
N LEU A 6 -14.11 -11.83 10.56
CA LEU A 6 -12.89 -11.27 9.97
C LEU A 6 -13.18 -10.01 9.14
N SER A 7 -14.32 -9.98 8.45
CA SER A 7 -14.76 -8.81 7.67
C SER A 7 -15.10 -7.60 8.56
N THR A 8 -15.64 -7.88 9.75
CA THR A 8 -16.01 -6.82 10.73
C THR A 8 -14.78 -6.22 11.41
N VAL A 9 -13.72 -7.00 11.63
CA VAL A 9 -12.47 -6.52 12.24
C VAL A 9 -11.70 -5.62 11.27
N LEU A 10 -11.67 -5.93 9.98
CA LEU A 10 -11.01 -5.08 8.98
C LEU A 10 -11.76 -3.74 8.77
N ALA A 11 -13.10 -3.77 8.78
CA ALA A 11 -13.91 -2.57 8.66
C ALA A 11 -13.77 -1.66 9.90
N SER A 12 -13.57 -2.24 11.09
CA SER A 12 -13.38 -1.48 12.33
C SER A 12 -12.00 -0.80 12.43
N ALA A 13 -10.95 -1.36 11.81
CA ALA A 13 -9.61 -0.78 11.80
C ALA A 13 -9.52 0.49 10.96
N VAL A 14 -10.33 0.63 9.91
CA VAL A 14 -10.37 1.82 9.04
C VAL A 14 -11.06 3.00 9.75
N VAL A 15 -11.99 2.76 10.66
CA VAL A 15 -12.73 3.83 11.37
C VAL A 15 -11.92 4.46 12.52
N ILE A 16 -10.96 3.74 13.10
CA ILE A 16 -10.12 4.26 14.20
C ILE A 16 -9.04 5.26 13.72
N ALA A 17 -8.67 5.24 12.44
CA ALA A 17 -7.68 6.16 11.88
C ALA A 17 -8.19 7.60 11.67
N VAL A 18 -9.48 7.88 11.83
CA VAL A 18 -10.08 9.20 11.57
C VAL A 18 -10.13 10.10 12.82
N ALA A 19 -9.87 9.56 14.00
CA ALA A 19 -9.79 10.35 15.23
C ALA A 19 -8.34 10.82 15.48
N ALA A 20 -7.77 11.58 14.55
CA ALA A 20 -6.55 12.33 14.85
C ALA A 20 -6.90 13.43 15.86
N PRO A 21 -6.17 13.56 16.98
CA PRO A 21 -6.42 14.63 17.92
C PRO A 21 -6.17 15.98 17.23
N ALA A 22 -7.19 16.77 17.07
CA ALA A 22 -7.10 18.18 16.72
C ALA A 22 -6.52 18.93 17.93
N GLY A 23 -5.20 18.89 18.06
CA GLY A 23 -4.57 19.55 19.19
C GLY A 23 -3.07 19.44 19.18
N ALA A 24 -2.43 20.38 18.53
CA ALA A 24 -1.21 21.04 19.01
C ALA A 24 -0.75 22.03 17.92
N GLN A 25 -0.63 23.27 18.25
CA GLN A 25 0.00 24.33 17.43
C GLN A 25 1.53 24.13 17.38
N GLY A 26 2.00 22.94 17.01
CA GLY A 26 3.38 22.58 16.85
C GLY A 26 3.50 21.64 15.63
N TYR A 27 4.62 21.70 14.93
CA TYR A 27 4.93 20.77 13.85
C TYR A 27 4.98 19.34 14.38
N ASN A 28 4.08 18.49 13.87
CA ASN A 28 4.09 17.06 14.15
C ASN A 28 4.81 16.34 12.99
N PRO A 29 5.97 15.72 13.22
CA PRO A 29 6.67 14.99 12.17
C PRO A 29 6.01 13.66 11.81
N PHE A 30 5.11 13.15 12.65
CA PHE A 30 4.41 11.91 12.40
C PHE A 30 3.13 12.16 11.61
N GLN A 31 2.90 11.33 10.64
CA GLN A 31 1.72 11.33 9.78
C GLN A 31 1.11 9.94 9.77
N ILE A 32 -0.20 9.87 9.69
CA ILE A 32 -0.93 8.63 9.43
C ILE A 32 -1.73 8.79 8.15
N GLY A 33 -1.95 7.71 7.44
CA GLY A 33 -2.67 7.79 6.17
C GLY A 33 -3.30 6.50 5.73
N ALA A 34 -4.14 6.63 4.73
CA ALA A 34 -4.76 5.51 4.04
C ALA A 34 -4.83 5.79 2.54
N ALA A 35 -4.80 4.72 1.75
CA ALA A 35 -4.94 4.79 0.31
C ALA A 35 -5.73 3.61 -0.24
N GLY A 36 -6.31 3.82 -1.42
CA GLY A 36 -6.96 2.77 -2.19
C GLY A 36 -6.77 2.99 -3.68
N GLY A 37 -6.86 1.92 -4.46
CA GLY A 37 -6.68 2.02 -5.89
C GLY A 37 -6.75 0.71 -6.63
N ILE A 38 -6.22 0.73 -7.84
CA ILE A 38 -6.23 -0.40 -8.77
C ILE A 38 -4.81 -0.97 -8.82
N ALA A 39 -4.70 -2.29 -8.81
CA ALA A 39 -3.43 -2.99 -8.93
C ALA A 39 -3.37 -3.74 -10.27
N PHE A 40 -2.35 -3.44 -11.06
CA PHE A 40 -2.12 -4.06 -12.37
C PHE A 40 -1.05 -5.15 -12.22
N PRO A 41 -1.39 -6.42 -12.43
CA PRO A 41 -0.41 -7.49 -12.45
C PRO A 41 0.48 -7.34 -13.70
N THR A 42 1.78 -7.65 -13.56
CA THR A 42 2.77 -7.54 -14.64
C THR A 42 3.65 -8.78 -14.69
N GLY A 43 4.29 -9.03 -15.84
CA GLY A 43 5.12 -10.22 -16.04
C GLY A 43 4.30 -11.50 -15.87
N ASP A 44 4.89 -12.49 -15.20
CA ASP A 44 4.27 -13.82 -15.02
C ASP A 44 2.93 -13.78 -14.28
N LEU A 45 2.77 -12.82 -13.35
CA LEU A 45 1.51 -12.63 -12.64
C LEU A 45 0.40 -12.15 -13.60
N GLY A 46 0.72 -11.30 -14.56
CA GLY A 46 -0.21 -10.79 -15.55
C GLY A 46 -0.75 -11.84 -16.51
N ASN A 47 -0.04 -12.95 -16.68
CA ASN A 47 -0.47 -14.07 -17.53
C ASN A 47 -1.54 -14.94 -16.88
N VAL A 48 -1.70 -14.87 -15.55
CA VAL A 48 -2.57 -15.77 -14.78
C VAL A 48 -3.63 -15.06 -13.94
N THR A 49 -3.52 -13.72 -13.81
CA THR A 49 -4.46 -12.92 -13.00
C THR A 49 -4.97 -11.70 -13.76
N ASN A 50 -6.16 -11.24 -13.39
CA ASN A 50 -6.75 -10.00 -13.85
C ASN A 50 -6.29 -8.81 -13.00
N THR A 51 -6.57 -7.60 -13.48
CA THR A 51 -6.47 -6.38 -12.68
C THR A 51 -7.23 -6.54 -11.37
N GLY A 52 -6.59 -6.11 -10.30
CA GLY A 52 -7.09 -6.20 -8.94
C GLY A 52 -7.27 -4.85 -8.27
N TYR A 53 -7.49 -4.87 -6.96
CA TYR A 53 -7.53 -3.66 -6.15
C TYR A 53 -6.44 -3.67 -5.08
N ASN A 54 -6.11 -2.47 -4.61
CA ASN A 54 -5.19 -2.22 -3.50
C ASN A 54 -5.88 -1.38 -2.45
N VAL A 55 -5.67 -1.71 -1.18
CA VAL A 55 -5.97 -0.86 -0.04
C VAL A 55 -4.77 -0.87 0.90
N SER A 56 -4.44 0.29 1.48
CA SER A 56 -3.30 0.39 2.40
C SER A 56 -3.53 1.40 3.51
N VAL A 57 -2.82 1.18 4.61
CA VAL A 57 -2.68 2.11 5.73
C VAL A 57 -1.20 2.35 5.97
N MET A 58 -0.85 3.56 6.39
CA MET A 58 0.54 3.95 6.51
C MET A 58 0.80 4.90 7.67
N VAL A 59 2.03 4.83 8.17
CA VAL A 59 2.57 5.77 9.14
C VAL A 59 3.84 6.37 8.55
N GLY A 60 3.93 7.69 8.52
CA GLY A 60 5.06 8.45 8.03
C GLY A 60 5.79 9.20 9.15
N TYR A 61 7.08 9.39 8.96
CA TYR A 61 7.89 10.33 9.73
C TYR A 61 8.59 11.28 8.75
N LYS A 62 8.21 12.55 8.82
CA LYS A 62 8.71 13.60 7.92
C LYS A 62 9.43 14.66 8.78
N PRO A 63 10.77 14.62 8.86
CA PRO A 63 11.54 15.64 9.59
C PRO A 63 11.37 17.01 8.94
N GLN A 64 11.47 18.07 9.76
CA GLN A 64 11.54 19.44 9.24
C GLN A 64 12.83 19.64 8.43
N LEU A 65 12.76 20.49 7.42
CA LEU A 65 13.91 20.95 6.62
C LEU A 65 14.64 19.86 5.81
N THR A 66 14.04 18.66 5.68
CA THR A 66 14.59 17.62 4.82
C THR A 66 13.60 17.23 3.74
N PRO A 67 14.08 16.98 2.50
CA PRO A 67 13.21 16.44 1.43
C PRO A 67 12.94 14.94 1.60
N ILE A 68 13.53 14.30 2.61
CA ILE A 68 13.46 12.86 2.84
C ILE A 68 12.53 12.58 4.02
N SER A 69 11.62 11.63 3.83
CA SER A 69 10.77 11.06 4.88
C SER A 69 10.78 9.55 4.82
N VAL A 70 10.42 8.89 5.92
CA VAL A 70 10.24 7.45 6.00
C VAL A 70 8.77 7.12 6.13
N ARG A 71 8.34 6.02 5.50
CA ARG A 71 6.95 5.54 5.54
C ARG A 71 6.94 4.03 5.79
N ALA A 72 6.27 3.60 6.84
CA ALA A 72 5.88 2.21 7.03
C ALA A 72 4.46 2.02 6.50
N GLU A 73 4.21 0.95 5.77
CA GLU A 73 2.94 0.71 5.12
C GLU A 73 2.53 -0.76 5.22
N ALA A 74 1.27 -0.98 5.59
CA ALA A 74 0.61 -2.26 5.47
C ALA A 74 -0.41 -2.16 4.33
N ALA A 75 -0.29 -3.03 3.33
CA ALA A 75 -1.16 -3.03 2.16
C ALA A 75 -1.76 -4.42 1.91
N TYR A 76 -2.93 -4.43 1.30
CA TYR A 76 -3.62 -5.61 0.83
C TYR A 76 -3.93 -5.46 -0.65
N ASN A 77 -3.46 -6.41 -1.44
CA ASN A 77 -3.74 -6.48 -2.87
C ASN A 77 -4.51 -7.77 -3.15
N GLU A 78 -5.56 -7.69 -3.96
CA GLU A 78 -6.33 -8.84 -4.41
C GLU A 78 -6.48 -8.82 -5.92
N PHE A 79 -6.17 -9.97 -6.55
CA PHE A 79 -6.25 -10.18 -7.98
C PHE A 79 -7.16 -11.37 -8.28
N GLY A 80 -8.10 -11.20 -9.21
CA GLY A 80 -8.92 -12.31 -9.70
C GLY A 80 -8.08 -13.27 -10.56
N SER A 81 -8.20 -14.57 -10.35
CA SER A 81 -7.52 -15.56 -11.19
C SER A 81 -8.21 -15.72 -12.55
N GLN A 82 -7.42 -15.92 -13.61
CA GLN A 82 -7.90 -16.28 -14.95
C GLN A 82 -7.90 -17.78 -15.19
N VAL A 83 -7.20 -18.55 -14.34
CA VAL A 83 -6.91 -19.97 -14.58
C VAL A 83 -7.77 -20.88 -13.72
N PHE A 84 -8.26 -20.36 -12.58
CA PHE A 84 -9.11 -21.11 -11.64
C PHE A 84 -10.16 -20.22 -11.00
N ASN A 85 -11.23 -20.81 -10.45
CA ASN A 85 -12.21 -20.05 -9.67
C ASN A 85 -11.62 -19.71 -8.28
N GLY A 86 -11.09 -18.48 -8.15
CA GLY A 86 -10.49 -18.01 -6.93
C GLY A 86 -9.74 -16.69 -7.11
N ASN A 87 -9.11 -16.25 -6.03
CA ASN A 87 -8.38 -15.00 -5.97
C ASN A 87 -6.93 -15.24 -5.48
N VAL A 88 -6.01 -14.40 -5.95
CA VAL A 88 -4.65 -14.30 -5.43
C VAL A 88 -4.57 -13.08 -4.53
N ASN A 89 -4.25 -13.31 -3.26
CA ASN A 89 -4.17 -12.27 -2.24
C ASN A 89 -2.72 -12.04 -1.85
N ILE A 90 -2.30 -10.76 -1.83
CA ILE A 90 -0.92 -10.36 -1.51
C ILE A 90 -0.93 -9.27 -0.44
N PRO A 91 -1.20 -9.62 0.85
CA PRO A 91 -0.91 -8.71 1.94
C PRO A 91 0.59 -8.46 2.04
N SER A 92 0.96 -7.22 2.37
CA SER A 92 2.36 -6.81 2.47
C SER A 92 2.59 -5.83 3.62
N PHE A 93 3.83 -5.83 4.12
CA PHE A 93 4.32 -4.84 5.07
C PHE A 93 5.67 -4.33 4.58
N THR A 94 5.77 -3.01 4.30
CA THR A 94 6.95 -2.40 3.67
C THR A 94 7.44 -1.18 4.46
N GLY A 95 8.77 -1.01 4.47
CA GLY A 95 9.43 0.21 4.88
C GLY A 95 9.94 0.96 3.64
N ASN A 96 9.66 2.25 3.56
CA ASN A 96 9.91 3.05 2.36
C ASN A 96 10.62 4.36 2.72
N LEU A 97 11.52 4.80 1.84
CA LEU A 97 12.05 6.15 1.80
C LEU A 97 11.29 6.96 0.75
N VAL A 98 10.89 8.15 1.11
CA VAL A 98 10.17 9.08 0.24
C VAL A 98 11.01 10.33 0.07
N PHE A 99 11.37 10.66 -1.16
CA PHE A 99 12.08 11.88 -1.52
C PHE A 99 11.13 12.84 -2.22
N GLY A 100 10.75 13.92 -1.53
CA GLY A 100 9.79 14.91 -2.03
C GLY A 100 10.46 16.20 -2.48
N LEU A 101 9.98 16.73 -3.62
CA LEU A 101 10.37 18.04 -4.10
C LEU A 101 9.23 19.03 -3.83
N PRO A 102 9.36 19.94 -2.83
CA PRO A 102 8.33 20.93 -2.57
C PRO A 102 8.28 21.94 -3.71
N MET A 103 7.23 21.89 -4.52
CA MET A 103 7.02 22.76 -5.69
C MET A 103 5.67 23.50 -5.61
N GLY A 104 5.37 24.09 -4.45
CA GLY A 104 4.13 24.84 -4.26
C GLY A 104 2.90 23.94 -4.11
N MET A 105 1.89 24.16 -4.96
CA MET A 105 0.61 23.42 -4.89
C MET A 105 0.71 21.93 -5.27
N LEU A 106 1.72 21.56 -6.05
CA LEU A 106 1.98 20.18 -6.46
C LEU A 106 3.38 19.80 -6.01
N SER A 107 3.51 18.75 -5.24
CA SER A 107 4.79 18.28 -4.73
C SER A 107 5.06 16.86 -5.27
N PRO A 108 5.78 16.73 -6.38
CA PRO A 108 6.18 15.43 -6.88
C PRO A 108 7.16 14.77 -5.90
N TYR A 109 7.11 13.45 -5.84
CA TYR A 109 8.01 12.67 -5.01
C TYR A 109 8.36 11.34 -5.66
N ALA A 110 9.52 10.83 -5.30
CA ALA A 110 9.94 9.46 -5.54
C ALA A 110 9.82 8.66 -4.25
N ILE A 111 9.52 7.38 -4.38
CA ILE A 111 9.43 6.45 -3.27
C ILE A 111 10.13 5.15 -3.63
N GLY A 112 10.82 4.56 -2.67
CA GLY A 112 11.45 3.25 -2.83
C GLY A 112 11.60 2.57 -1.47
N GLY A 113 11.46 1.26 -1.47
CA GLY A 113 11.50 0.50 -0.23
C GLY A 113 11.55 -0.99 -0.42
N ALA A 114 11.48 -1.69 0.70
CA ALA A 114 11.50 -3.14 0.74
C ALA A 114 10.62 -3.65 1.88
N GLY A 115 10.25 -4.92 1.82
CA GLY A 115 9.45 -5.52 2.88
C GLY A 115 9.06 -6.96 2.62
N LEU A 116 8.09 -7.40 3.41
CA LEU A 116 7.56 -8.75 3.38
C LEU A 116 6.21 -8.76 2.64
N TYR A 117 6.07 -9.70 1.75
CA TYR A 117 4.86 -9.95 0.97
C TYR A 117 4.42 -11.39 1.24
N ARG A 118 3.17 -11.58 1.61
CA ARG A 118 2.60 -12.91 1.78
C ARG A 118 1.70 -13.20 0.58
N THR A 119 2.02 -14.23 -0.16
CA THR A 119 1.16 -14.71 -1.25
C THR A 119 0.24 -15.78 -0.73
N SER A 120 -1.07 -15.61 -0.88
CA SER A 120 -2.08 -16.60 -0.54
C SER A 120 -2.97 -16.84 -1.76
N VAL A 121 -3.21 -18.10 -2.07
CA VAL A 121 -4.11 -18.52 -3.13
C VAL A 121 -5.34 -19.12 -2.47
N ASP A 122 -6.49 -18.50 -2.69
CA ASP A 122 -7.77 -19.01 -2.20
C ASP A 122 -8.48 -19.75 -3.34
N VAL A 123 -8.53 -21.08 -3.22
CA VAL A 123 -9.30 -21.95 -4.14
C VAL A 123 -10.62 -22.31 -3.47
N THR A 124 -11.72 -22.08 -4.15
CA THR A 124 -13.06 -22.41 -3.63
C THR A 124 -13.14 -23.93 -3.34
N GLY A 125 -13.22 -24.31 -2.06
CA GLY A 125 -13.34 -25.71 -1.61
C GLY A 125 -12.03 -26.36 -1.12
N SER A 126 -10.89 -25.69 -1.21
CA SER A 126 -9.60 -26.15 -0.70
C SER A 126 -8.99 -25.06 0.17
N GLY A 127 -8.31 -25.40 1.27
CA GLY A 127 -7.75 -24.42 2.19
C GLY A 127 -6.73 -23.48 1.55
N SER A 128 -6.50 -22.32 2.15
CA SER A 128 -5.48 -21.36 1.71
C SER A 128 -4.09 -21.77 2.19
N ALA A 129 -3.13 -21.87 1.28
CA ALA A 129 -1.71 -21.95 1.58
C ALA A 129 -1.08 -20.58 1.33
N GLY A 130 -0.29 -20.08 2.29
CA GLY A 130 0.36 -18.78 2.16
C GLY A 130 1.84 -18.86 2.51
N GLU A 131 2.69 -18.26 1.68
CA GLU A 131 4.14 -18.16 1.89
C GLU A 131 4.56 -16.68 2.02
N ASN A 132 5.57 -16.44 2.87
CA ASN A 132 6.16 -15.11 3.03
C ASN A 132 7.37 -14.96 2.11
N HIS A 133 7.42 -13.87 1.39
CA HIS A 133 8.47 -13.56 0.43
C HIS A 133 9.03 -12.17 0.69
N PHE A 134 10.30 -11.97 0.37
CA PHE A 134 10.91 -10.65 0.40
C PHE A 134 10.72 -9.97 -0.96
N GLY A 135 10.46 -8.66 -0.93
CA GLY A 135 10.31 -7.87 -2.13
C GLY A 135 10.76 -6.43 -1.94
N PHE A 136 10.89 -5.73 -3.05
CA PHE A 136 11.18 -4.30 -3.08
C PHE A 136 10.16 -3.58 -3.94
N ASN A 137 10.05 -2.29 -3.71
CA ASN A 137 9.21 -1.41 -4.52
C ASN A 137 9.96 -0.12 -4.88
N ILE A 138 9.59 0.45 -6.02
CA ILE A 138 10.04 1.75 -6.48
C ILE A 138 8.92 2.42 -7.25
N GLY A 139 8.78 3.72 -7.07
CA GLY A 139 7.73 4.47 -7.75
C GLY A 139 7.78 5.95 -7.50
N GLY A 140 6.67 6.60 -7.73
CA GLY A 140 6.53 8.02 -7.50
C GLY A 140 5.09 8.46 -7.48
N GLY A 141 4.89 9.71 -7.11
CA GLY A 141 3.57 10.28 -7.03
C GLY A 141 3.60 11.80 -6.95
N ILE A 142 2.42 12.34 -6.79
CA ILE A 142 2.21 13.78 -6.60
C ILE A 142 1.40 13.97 -5.33
N LYS A 143 1.88 14.81 -4.43
CA LYS A 143 1.16 15.27 -3.24
C LYS A 143 0.52 16.61 -3.52
N ILE A 144 -0.68 16.77 -3.02
CA ILE A 144 -1.47 17.99 -3.06
C ILE A 144 -1.79 18.35 -1.61
N PRO A 145 -1.04 19.29 -1.01
CA PRO A 145 -1.33 19.76 0.35
C PRO A 145 -2.63 20.57 0.33
N LEU A 146 -3.62 20.13 1.09
CA LEU A 146 -4.91 20.80 1.23
C LEU A 146 -4.93 21.68 2.48
N SER A 147 -4.14 21.34 3.49
CA SER A 147 -3.91 22.13 4.70
C SER A 147 -2.54 21.78 5.30
N PRO A 148 -2.05 22.53 6.32
CA PRO A 148 -0.77 22.19 6.97
C PRO A 148 -0.70 20.79 7.56
N SER A 149 -1.84 20.19 7.91
CA SER A 149 -1.93 18.87 8.52
C SER A 149 -2.62 17.82 7.64
N PHE A 150 -3.01 18.16 6.40
CA PHE A 150 -3.75 17.26 5.53
C PHE A 150 -3.27 17.36 4.09
N GLU A 151 -2.76 16.27 3.58
CA GLU A 151 -2.35 16.14 2.19
C GLU A 151 -3.04 14.95 1.52
N THR A 152 -3.41 15.11 0.27
CA THR A 152 -3.82 14.01 -0.61
C THR A 152 -2.70 13.69 -1.58
N PHE A 153 -2.68 12.47 -2.10
CA PHE A 153 -1.67 12.05 -3.08
C PHE A 153 -2.24 11.08 -4.09
N VAL A 154 -1.59 11.04 -5.24
CA VAL A 154 -1.72 9.98 -6.24
C VAL A 154 -0.35 9.35 -6.40
N GLU A 155 -0.27 8.02 -6.34
CA GLU A 155 0.98 7.27 -6.35
C GLU A 155 0.90 6.04 -7.25
N ALA A 156 1.96 5.76 -7.98
CA ALA A 156 2.15 4.51 -8.71
C ALA A 156 3.48 3.88 -8.31
N ARG A 157 3.47 2.58 -7.98
CA ARG A 157 4.66 1.83 -7.56
C ARG A 157 4.80 0.52 -8.29
N TYR A 158 5.98 0.23 -8.78
CA TYR A 158 6.37 -1.08 -9.23
C TYR A 158 6.84 -1.91 -8.03
N ASN A 159 6.15 -3.00 -7.76
CA ASN A 159 6.50 -3.98 -6.73
C ASN A 159 7.05 -5.23 -7.40
N ARG A 160 8.19 -5.71 -6.91
CA ARG A 160 8.79 -6.98 -7.34
C ARG A 160 9.03 -7.86 -6.13
N VAL A 161 8.46 -9.05 -6.17
CA VAL A 161 8.51 -10.03 -5.09
C VAL A 161 9.31 -11.24 -5.56
N THR A 162 10.33 -11.61 -4.78
CA THR A 162 11.18 -12.77 -5.08
C THR A 162 10.57 -14.01 -4.44
N VAL A 163 10.32 -15.02 -5.23
CA VAL A 163 9.78 -16.32 -4.79
C VAL A 163 10.77 -17.44 -5.12
N ASN A 164 10.57 -18.62 -4.54
CA ASN A 164 11.39 -19.78 -4.86
C ASN A 164 11.26 -20.13 -6.36
N GLY A 165 12.37 -19.96 -7.10
CA GLY A 165 12.43 -20.25 -8.54
C GLY A 165 12.06 -19.09 -9.48
N GLY A 166 11.81 -17.88 -8.97
CA GLY A 166 11.48 -16.74 -9.83
C GLY A 166 11.15 -15.45 -9.11
N SER A 167 10.39 -14.62 -9.77
CA SER A 167 9.83 -13.38 -9.20
C SER A 167 8.56 -13.01 -9.94
N PHE A 168 7.64 -12.37 -9.24
CA PHE A 168 6.48 -11.74 -9.86
C PHE A 168 6.44 -10.25 -9.55
N SER A 169 5.66 -9.51 -10.32
CA SER A 169 5.57 -8.07 -10.18
C SER A 169 4.17 -7.54 -10.44
N PHE A 170 3.87 -6.39 -9.86
CA PHE A 170 2.60 -5.68 -10.04
C PHE A 170 2.76 -4.19 -9.78
N ILE A 171 1.85 -3.39 -10.32
CA ILE A 171 1.86 -1.94 -10.22
C ILE A 171 0.53 -1.48 -9.62
N PRO A 172 0.43 -1.19 -8.32
CA PRO A 172 -0.70 -0.44 -7.76
C PRO A 172 -0.60 1.03 -8.17
N VAL A 173 -1.75 1.58 -8.58
CA VAL A 173 -2.00 3.01 -8.77
C VAL A 173 -3.06 3.39 -7.75
N THR A 174 -2.68 4.24 -6.80
CA THR A 174 -3.48 4.55 -5.61
C THR A 174 -3.71 6.04 -5.45
N VAL A 175 -4.82 6.38 -4.84
CA VAL A 175 -5.13 7.71 -4.31
C VAL A 175 -5.26 7.58 -2.81
N GLY A 176 -4.68 8.50 -2.07
CA GLY A 176 -4.67 8.44 -0.62
C GLY A 176 -4.64 9.80 0.06
N VAL A 177 -4.72 9.72 1.38
CA VAL A 177 -4.69 10.89 2.27
C VAL A 177 -3.69 10.64 3.40
N MET A 178 -3.05 11.72 3.85
CA MET A 178 -2.14 11.74 5.00
C MET A 178 -2.54 12.90 5.93
N PHE A 179 -2.52 12.61 7.24
CA PHE A 179 -2.86 13.55 8.31
C PHE A 179 -1.68 13.78 9.24
#